data_4d34cca16f54e2dc95c406a1479ca437
#
_entry.id   4d34cca16f54e2dc95c406a1479ca437
#
_cell.length_a   1.000
_cell.length_b   1.000
_cell.length_c   1.000
_cell.angle_alpha   90.00
_cell.angle_beta   90.00
_cell.angle_gamma   90.00
#
_symmetry.space_group_name_H-M   'P 1'
#
loop_
_entity.id
_entity.type
_entity.pdbx_description
1 polymer ?
#
loop_
_entity_poly.entity_id
_entity_poly.type
_entity_poly.pdbx_seq_one_letter_code
_entity_poly.pdbx_strand_id
1 'polypeptide(L)'
;HIQEALIAAYDPLHWPDWGLGQYNALNIDGEIMGDNFWVGGATKTDMQNWHMLFNYEANENNTLGSLWTVDYSGIKRCNDLLNYLDWGTDVTEANRKLYEMQARLLRVFYYNMLWHYFGNVPFYLENLSEPPYTAPQYTADQVYAELIAELEAVIDSKVLPLKYYKTIKEGKEVDDEGQL
;
A
#
# COMPACT_ATOMS: atom_id res chain seq x y z
N HIS A 1 9.80 -4.20 -18.65
CA HIS A 1 10.71 -3.15 -18.27
C HIS A 1 10.55 -2.80 -16.78
N ILE A 2 11.68 -2.69 -16.06
CA ILE A 2 11.66 -2.54 -14.58
C ILE A 2 11.03 -1.20 -14.15
N GLN A 3 11.29 -0.11 -14.88
CA GLN A 3 10.67 1.19 -14.60
C GLN A 3 9.13 1.14 -14.70
N GLU A 4 8.58 0.37 -15.64
CA GLU A 4 7.14 0.18 -15.78
C GLU A 4 6.55 -0.61 -14.59
N ALA A 5 7.32 -1.56 -14.05
CA ALA A 5 6.92 -2.27 -12.84
C ALA A 5 6.89 -1.34 -11.60
N LEU A 6 7.82 -0.38 -11.52
CA LEU A 6 7.77 0.65 -10.48
C LEU A 6 6.51 1.52 -10.61
N ILE A 7 6.22 2.01 -11.82
CA ILE A 7 5.00 2.78 -12.09
C ILE A 7 3.77 1.96 -11.70
N ALA A 8 3.75 0.68 -12.07
CA ALA A 8 2.66 -0.22 -11.71
C ALA A 8 2.50 -0.42 -10.19
N ALA A 9 3.59 -0.35 -9.41
CA ALA A 9 3.52 -0.44 -7.96
C ALA A 9 2.91 0.83 -7.31
N TYR A 10 3.06 2.00 -7.95
CA TYR A 10 2.40 3.24 -7.54
C TYR A 10 0.94 3.35 -7.97
N ASP A 11 0.55 2.68 -9.05
CA ASP A 11 -0.76 2.81 -9.69
C ASP A 11 -1.95 2.60 -8.73
N PRO A 12 -1.96 1.62 -7.81
CA PRO A 12 -3.07 1.44 -6.88
C PRO A 12 -3.37 2.64 -5.97
N LEU A 13 -2.42 3.54 -5.75
CA LEU A 13 -2.65 4.79 -5.01
C LEU A 13 -3.64 5.73 -5.69
N HIS A 14 -3.85 5.55 -6.99
CA HIS A 14 -4.75 6.37 -7.81
C HIS A 14 -6.05 5.67 -8.20
N TRP A 15 -6.24 4.43 -7.79
CA TRP A 15 -7.43 3.70 -8.21
C TRP A 15 -8.67 4.30 -7.55
N PRO A 16 -9.56 4.93 -8.35
CA PRO A 16 -10.86 5.31 -7.86
C PRO A 16 -11.67 4.04 -7.67
N ASP A 17 -12.32 3.92 -6.58
CA ASP A 17 -13.04 2.72 -6.22
C ASP A 17 -14.44 2.63 -6.83
N TRP A 18 -14.56 3.01 -8.08
CA TRP A 18 -15.84 3.01 -8.80
C TRP A 18 -16.43 1.62 -8.99
N GLY A 19 -15.57 0.64 -9.21
CA GLY A 19 -15.99 -0.72 -9.52
C GLY A 19 -16.54 -1.49 -8.34
N LEU A 20 -16.21 -1.08 -7.13
CA LEU A 20 -16.56 -1.77 -5.89
C LEU A 20 -17.50 -0.93 -4.98
N GLY A 21 -17.89 0.24 -5.44
CA GLY A 21 -18.86 1.08 -4.75
C GLY A 21 -18.32 1.86 -3.55
N GLN A 22 -17.02 2.02 -3.47
CA GLN A 22 -16.36 2.78 -2.41
C GLN A 22 -15.49 3.87 -3.02
N TYR A 23 -15.81 5.11 -2.73
CA TYR A 23 -15.05 6.26 -3.16
C TYR A 23 -14.00 6.57 -2.11
N ASN A 24 -12.72 6.37 -2.46
CA ASN A 24 -11.61 6.86 -1.64
C ASN A 24 -11.83 6.63 -0.13
N ALA A 25 -11.96 5.38 0.22
CA ALA A 25 -12.46 4.85 1.47
C ALA A 25 -11.89 5.53 2.73
N LEU A 26 -10.61 5.86 2.71
CA LEU A 26 -9.88 6.31 3.88
C LEU A 26 -10.48 7.51 4.60
N ASN A 27 -10.81 8.56 3.84
CA ASN A 27 -11.34 9.78 4.44
C ASN A 27 -12.83 9.65 4.75
N ILE A 28 -13.55 8.94 3.88
CA ILE A 28 -15.00 8.80 4.03
C ILE A 28 -15.34 7.84 5.15
N ASP A 29 -14.65 6.70 5.24
CA ASP A 29 -14.92 5.68 6.25
C ASP A 29 -14.64 6.20 7.67
N GLY A 30 -13.57 6.95 7.86
CA GLY A 30 -13.28 7.62 9.13
C GLY A 30 -14.37 8.62 9.51
N GLU A 31 -14.88 9.38 8.56
CA GLU A 31 -15.90 10.40 8.79
C GLU A 31 -17.29 9.80 9.07
N ILE A 32 -17.70 8.77 8.33
CA ILE A 32 -19.01 8.13 8.54
C ILE A 32 -19.10 7.30 9.82
N MET A 33 -17.96 6.85 10.36
CA MET A 33 -17.92 6.22 11.69
C MET A 33 -17.94 7.22 12.84
N GLY A 34 -17.80 8.51 12.54
CA GLY A 34 -17.95 9.60 13.50
C GLY A 34 -19.40 10.06 13.61
N ASP A 35 -19.77 10.67 14.73
CA ASP A 35 -21.14 11.10 15.01
C ASP A 35 -21.63 12.30 14.19
N ASN A 36 -20.74 12.94 13.43
CA ASN A 36 -21.01 14.22 12.77
C ASN A 36 -21.45 14.09 11.31
N PHE A 37 -21.38 12.89 10.73
CA PHE A 37 -21.69 12.67 9.32
C PHE A 37 -22.77 11.61 9.15
N TRP A 38 -23.62 11.83 8.15
CA TRP A 38 -24.64 10.90 7.71
C TRP A 38 -24.29 10.38 6.31
N VAL A 39 -24.41 9.07 6.10
CA VAL A 39 -24.06 8.43 4.82
C VAL A 39 -24.87 9.00 3.64
N GLY A 40 -26.11 9.44 3.89
CA GLY A 40 -27.00 9.89 2.83
C GLY A 40 -27.62 8.74 2.05
N GLY A 41 -27.96 9.00 0.78
CA GLY A 41 -28.63 8.02 -0.08
C GLY A 41 -30.16 7.97 0.11
N ALA A 42 -30.84 7.36 -0.87
CA ALA A 42 -32.30 7.24 -0.86
C ALA A 42 -32.82 6.14 0.05
N THR A 43 -32.02 5.10 0.25
CA THR A 43 -32.35 3.93 1.10
C THR A 43 -31.10 3.37 1.74
N LYS A 44 -31.25 2.49 2.73
CA LYS A 44 -30.13 1.76 3.37
C LYS A 44 -29.42 0.78 2.42
N THR A 45 -29.96 0.53 1.24
CA THR A 45 -29.34 -0.31 0.21
C THR A 45 -28.49 0.51 -0.76
N ASP A 46 -28.59 1.83 -0.72
CA ASP A 46 -27.72 2.73 -1.45
C ASP A 46 -26.40 2.87 -0.69
N MET A 47 -25.32 2.35 -1.24
CA MET A 47 -24.03 2.25 -0.54
C MET A 47 -24.11 1.45 0.77
N GLN A 48 -24.67 0.26 0.70
CA GLN A 48 -24.97 -0.60 1.87
C GLN A 48 -23.78 -0.77 2.80
N ASN A 49 -22.56 -0.93 2.28
CA ASN A 49 -21.35 -1.10 3.09
C ASN A 49 -21.08 0.12 3.98
N TRP A 50 -21.32 1.32 3.47
CA TRP A 50 -21.15 2.54 4.25
C TRP A 50 -22.25 2.67 5.34
N HIS A 51 -23.48 2.30 5.03
CA HIS A 51 -24.52 2.25 6.06
C HIS A 51 -24.21 1.25 7.17
N MET A 52 -23.61 0.11 6.83
CA MET A 52 -23.19 -0.87 7.82
C MET A 52 -22.01 -0.37 8.66
N LEU A 53 -21.04 0.32 8.07
CA LEU A 53 -19.98 1.00 8.83
C LEU A 53 -20.56 2.08 9.75
N PHE A 54 -21.44 2.93 9.25
CA PHE A 54 -22.09 3.99 10.02
C PHE A 54 -22.85 3.45 11.23
N ASN A 55 -23.52 2.30 11.08
CA ASN A 55 -24.28 1.66 12.16
C ASN A 55 -23.44 0.72 13.04
N TYR A 56 -22.14 0.58 12.80
CA TYR A 56 -21.27 -0.41 13.46
C TYR A 56 -21.74 -1.86 13.26
N GLU A 57 -22.33 -2.15 12.10
CA GLU A 57 -22.87 -3.45 11.70
C GLU A 57 -21.97 -4.15 10.67
N ALA A 58 -20.78 -3.58 10.37
CA ALA A 58 -19.85 -4.15 9.42
C ALA A 58 -19.39 -5.55 9.85
N ASN A 59 -19.24 -6.44 8.88
CA ASN A 59 -18.78 -7.81 9.08
C ASN A 59 -17.95 -8.26 7.88
N GLU A 60 -17.43 -9.46 7.91
CA GLU A 60 -16.55 -10.02 6.88
C GLU A 60 -17.13 -10.00 5.45
N ASN A 61 -18.45 -9.95 5.30
CA ASN A 61 -19.12 -9.92 3.99
C ASN A 61 -19.49 -8.50 3.52
N ASN A 62 -19.45 -7.52 4.41
CA ASN A 62 -19.94 -6.16 4.19
C ASN A 62 -19.00 -5.10 4.77
N THR A 63 -17.72 -5.34 4.72
CA THR A 63 -16.69 -4.39 5.17
C THR A 63 -15.97 -3.74 3.99
N LEU A 64 -14.82 -3.17 4.25
CA LEU A 64 -13.95 -2.43 3.34
C LEU A 64 -13.24 -3.35 2.33
N GLY A 65 -13.99 -4.18 1.60
CA GLY A 65 -13.45 -5.17 0.68
C GLY A 65 -12.61 -4.58 -0.46
N SER A 66 -12.92 -3.36 -0.88
CA SER A 66 -12.13 -2.67 -1.90
C SER A 66 -10.78 -2.20 -1.36
N LEU A 67 -10.73 -1.65 -0.14
CA LEU A 67 -9.47 -1.31 0.51
C LEU A 67 -8.55 -2.54 0.59
N TRP A 68 -9.09 -3.67 1.02
CA TRP A 68 -8.39 -4.95 1.03
C TRP A 68 -7.83 -5.31 -0.35
N THR A 69 -8.66 -5.25 -1.39
CA THR A 69 -8.27 -5.61 -2.77
C THR A 69 -7.21 -4.67 -3.33
N VAL A 70 -7.36 -3.36 -3.13
CA VAL A 70 -6.42 -2.34 -3.62
C VAL A 70 -5.07 -2.50 -2.94
N ASP A 71 -5.04 -2.60 -1.62
CA ASP A 71 -3.79 -2.70 -0.87
C ASP A 71 -3.03 -4.00 -1.17
N TYR A 72 -3.72 -5.16 -1.24
CA TYR A 72 -3.06 -6.39 -1.66
C TYR A 72 -2.62 -6.38 -3.12
N SER A 73 -3.32 -5.67 -4.01
CA SER A 73 -2.84 -5.46 -5.37
C SER A 73 -1.55 -4.62 -5.40
N GLY A 74 -1.46 -3.60 -4.55
CA GLY A 74 -0.26 -2.81 -4.36
C GLY A 74 0.92 -3.65 -3.83
N ILE A 75 0.68 -4.44 -2.79
CA ILE A 75 1.68 -5.36 -2.22
C ILE A 75 2.19 -6.35 -3.27
N LYS A 76 1.27 -6.97 -4.02
CA LYS A 76 1.64 -7.89 -5.10
C LYS A 76 2.56 -7.23 -6.12
N ARG A 77 2.23 -6.02 -6.55
CA ARG A 77 3.04 -5.27 -7.54
C ARG A 77 4.39 -4.84 -6.99
N CYS A 78 4.47 -4.50 -5.71
CA CYS A 78 5.76 -4.26 -5.03
C CYS A 78 6.61 -5.53 -5.02
N ASN A 79 6.03 -6.68 -4.70
CA ASN A 79 6.72 -7.97 -4.72
C ASN A 79 7.14 -8.37 -6.14
N ASP A 80 6.29 -8.12 -7.17
CA ASP A 80 6.66 -8.33 -8.57
C ASP A 80 7.88 -7.48 -8.95
N LEU A 81 7.90 -6.19 -8.59
CA LEU A 81 9.03 -5.30 -8.85
C LEU A 81 10.29 -5.81 -8.16
N LEU A 82 10.24 -6.16 -6.88
CA LEU A 82 11.38 -6.69 -6.14
C LEU A 82 11.95 -7.96 -6.81
N ASN A 83 11.08 -8.88 -7.23
CA ASN A 83 11.48 -10.06 -7.97
C ASN A 83 12.12 -9.72 -9.33
N TYR A 84 11.57 -8.77 -10.08
CA TYR A 84 12.15 -8.34 -11.36
C TYR A 84 13.52 -7.66 -11.20
N LEU A 85 13.77 -6.98 -10.10
CA LEU A 85 15.07 -6.40 -9.80
C LEU A 85 16.17 -7.46 -9.65
N ASP A 86 15.85 -8.67 -9.19
CA ASP A 86 16.85 -9.72 -9.00
C ASP A 86 17.49 -10.21 -10.30
N TRP A 87 16.76 -10.21 -11.39
CA TRP A 87 17.24 -10.74 -12.68
C TRP A 87 17.14 -9.77 -13.86
N GLY A 88 16.55 -8.59 -13.69
CA GLY A 88 16.45 -7.58 -14.73
C GLY A 88 17.82 -6.97 -15.09
N THR A 89 18.07 -6.80 -16.38
CA THR A 89 19.34 -6.27 -16.92
C THR A 89 19.21 -4.87 -17.49
N ASP A 90 18.01 -4.30 -17.54
CA ASP A 90 17.69 -3.00 -18.14
C ASP A 90 17.70 -1.83 -17.13
N VAL A 91 18.39 -2.02 -16.01
CA VAL A 91 18.47 -1.03 -14.93
C VAL A 91 19.91 -0.92 -14.42
N THR A 92 20.34 0.31 -14.14
CA THR A 92 21.63 0.56 -13.49
C THR A 92 21.59 0.15 -12.02
N GLU A 93 22.76 -0.13 -11.42
CA GLU A 93 22.85 -0.50 -10.01
C GLU A 93 22.29 0.60 -9.08
N ALA A 94 22.52 1.87 -9.41
CA ALA A 94 21.98 2.99 -8.65
C ALA A 94 20.43 3.02 -8.71
N ASN A 95 19.85 2.83 -9.89
CA ASN A 95 18.39 2.77 -10.06
C ASN A 95 17.80 1.50 -9.45
N ARG A 96 18.52 0.39 -9.48
CA ARG A 96 18.12 -0.86 -8.82
C ARG A 96 17.87 -0.62 -7.33
N LYS A 97 18.82 -0.04 -6.62
CA LYS A 97 18.69 0.30 -5.20
C LYS A 97 17.59 1.32 -4.95
N LEU A 98 17.47 2.33 -5.80
CA LEU A 98 16.42 3.33 -5.70
C LEU A 98 15.03 2.70 -5.84
N TYR A 99 14.83 1.81 -6.81
CA TYR A 99 13.54 1.14 -7.05
C TYR A 99 13.23 0.11 -5.97
N GLU A 100 14.25 -0.59 -5.47
CA GLU A 100 14.11 -1.50 -4.33
C GLU A 100 13.56 -0.77 -3.10
N MET A 101 14.19 0.34 -2.72
CA MET A 101 13.76 1.10 -1.54
C MET A 101 12.38 1.73 -1.72
N GLN A 102 12.04 2.18 -2.92
CA GLN A 102 10.69 2.66 -3.23
C GLN A 102 9.65 1.53 -3.13
N ALA A 103 9.93 0.35 -3.67
CA ALA A 103 9.03 -0.80 -3.58
C ALA A 103 8.79 -1.22 -2.12
N ARG A 104 9.85 -1.27 -1.30
CA ARG A 104 9.75 -1.59 0.12
C ARG A 104 8.92 -0.54 0.88
N LEU A 105 9.16 0.74 0.63
CA LEU A 105 8.39 1.83 1.25
C LEU A 105 6.91 1.79 0.87
N LEU A 106 6.60 1.57 -0.42
CA LEU A 106 5.22 1.41 -0.89
C LEU A 106 4.54 0.19 -0.26
N ARG A 107 5.25 -0.93 -0.16
CA ARG A 107 4.73 -2.14 0.49
C ARG A 107 4.40 -1.88 1.96
N VAL A 108 5.25 -1.16 2.68
CA VAL A 108 4.96 -0.70 4.04
C VAL A 108 3.71 0.16 4.07
N PHE A 109 3.55 1.09 3.15
CA PHE A 109 2.35 1.94 3.06
C PHE A 109 1.08 1.09 2.92
N TYR A 110 1.02 0.18 1.95
CA TYR A 110 -0.15 -0.69 1.73
C TYR A 110 -0.44 -1.58 2.94
N TYR A 111 0.57 -2.17 3.56
CA TYR A 111 0.37 -2.96 4.78
C TYR A 111 -0.04 -2.10 5.98
N ASN A 112 0.44 -0.87 6.09
CA ASN A 112 0.00 0.04 7.14
C ASN A 112 -1.50 0.34 7.03
N MET A 113 -2.03 0.45 5.81
CA MET A 113 -3.47 0.58 5.59
C MET A 113 -4.23 -0.67 6.04
N LEU A 114 -3.79 -1.85 5.61
CA LEU A 114 -4.39 -3.12 6.03
C LEU A 114 -4.31 -3.31 7.56
N TRP A 115 -3.19 -3.01 8.16
CA TRP A 115 -3.01 -3.08 9.61
C TRP A 115 -3.95 -2.16 10.39
N HIS A 116 -4.12 -0.93 9.90
CA HIS A 116 -4.98 0.07 10.54
C HIS A 116 -6.45 -0.37 10.57
N TYR A 117 -6.94 -0.96 9.48
CA TYR A 117 -8.36 -1.30 9.31
C TYR A 117 -8.70 -2.73 9.71
N PHE A 118 -7.76 -3.67 9.54
CA PHE A 118 -8.05 -5.10 9.74
C PHE A 118 -7.23 -5.73 10.87
N GLY A 119 -6.18 -5.11 11.34
CA GLY A 119 -5.31 -5.63 12.40
C GLY A 119 -4.54 -6.86 11.95
N ASN A 120 -5.08 -8.06 12.18
CA ASN A 120 -4.47 -9.31 11.77
C ASN A 120 -4.69 -9.56 10.28
N VAL A 121 -3.62 -9.73 9.50
CA VAL A 121 -3.69 -9.89 8.05
C VAL A 121 -2.70 -10.93 7.52
N PRO A 122 -2.99 -11.62 6.40
CA PRO A 122 -1.99 -12.41 5.69
C PRO A 122 -0.79 -11.56 5.26
N PHE A 123 0.43 -12.05 5.53
CA PHE A 123 1.64 -11.26 5.30
C PHE A 123 2.50 -11.88 4.20
N TYR A 124 2.62 -11.19 3.06
CA TYR A 124 3.36 -11.62 1.87
C TYR A 124 4.63 -10.80 1.70
N LEU A 125 5.79 -11.39 1.96
CA LEU A 125 7.09 -10.81 1.60
C LEU A 125 7.47 -11.06 0.14
N GLU A 126 6.84 -12.07 -0.47
CA GLU A 126 7.00 -12.45 -1.86
C GLU A 126 5.66 -12.94 -2.43
N ASN A 127 5.53 -12.99 -3.75
CA ASN A 127 4.38 -13.59 -4.39
C ASN A 127 4.53 -15.12 -4.42
N LEU A 128 3.51 -15.80 -3.93
CA LEU A 128 3.51 -17.27 -3.92
C LEU A 128 3.23 -17.81 -5.32
N SER A 129 4.10 -18.70 -5.81
CA SER A 129 3.99 -19.34 -7.13
C SER A 129 3.20 -20.65 -7.11
N GLU A 130 3.02 -21.25 -5.91
CA GLU A 130 2.39 -22.55 -5.73
C GLU A 130 1.21 -22.49 -4.77
N PRO A 131 0.19 -23.35 -4.96
CA PRO A 131 -0.93 -23.45 -4.03
C PRO A 131 -0.42 -23.78 -2.59
N PRO A 132 -1.13 -23.26 -1.58
CA PRO A 132 -2.45 -22.64 -1.61
C PRO A 132 -2.49 -21.15 -1.93
N TYR A 133 -1.47 -20.49 -2.39
CA TYR A 133 -1.39 -19.04 -2.69
C TYR A 133 -1.81 -18.12 -1.52
N THR A 134 -1.81 -18.64 -0.31
CA THR A 134 -2.24 -17.93 0.90
C THR A 134 -1.10 -17.90 1.89
N ALA A 135 -0.61 -16.71 2.21
CA ALA A 135 0.39 -16.53 3.24
C ALA A 135 -0.22 -16.73 4.64
N PRO A 136 0.59 -17.10 5.64
CA PRO A 136 0.16 -17.13 7.04
C PRO A 136 -0.38 -15.75 7.47
N GLN A 137 -1.42 -15.78 8.28
CA GLN A 137 -1.93 -14.56 8.93
C GLN A 137 -0.97 -14.17 10.05
N TYR A 138 -0.52 -12.92 10.03
CA TYR A 138 0.21 -12.29 11.13
C TYR A 138 -0.76 -11.59 12.07
N THR A 139 -0.43 -11.59 13.36
CA THR A 139 -1.14 -10.73 14.32
C THR A 139 -0.81 -9.26 14.07
N ALA A 140 -1.65 -8.35 14.55
CA ALA A 140 -1.40 -6.91 14.44
C ALA A 140 -0.02 -6.50 14.97
N ASP A 141 0.42 -7.09 16.10
CA ASP A 141 1.74 -6.82 16.68
C ASP A 141 2.87 -7.34 15.78
N GLN A 142 2.70 -8.50 15.16
CA GLN A 142 3.68 -9.04 14.20
C GLN A 142 3.76 -8.15 12.95
N VAL A 143 2.63 -7.74 12.40
CA VAL A 143 2.60 -6.80 11.26
C VAL A 143 3.32 -5.52 11.62
N TYR A 144 2.98 -4.91 12.76
CA TYR A 144 3.64 -3.69 13.24
C TYR A 144 5.16 -3.84 13.34
N ALA A 145 5.64 -4.93 13.91
CA ALA A 145 7.07 -5.20 14.04
C ALA A 145 7.78 -5.28 12.68
N GLU A 146 7.17 -5.97 11.70
CA GLU A 146 7.69 -6.05 10.33
C GLU A 146 7.72 -4.68 9.64
N LEU A 147 6.65 -3.87 9.80
CA LEU A 147 6.60 -2.53 9.21
C LEU A 147 7.69 -1.62 9.76
N ILE A 148 7.93 -1.65 11.06
CA ILE A 148 9.02 -0.88 11.68
C ILE A 148 10.38 -1.34 11.16
N ALA A 149 10.64 -2.64 11.12
CA ALA A 149 11.91 -3.18 10.62
C ALA A 149 12.16 -2.79 9.15
N GLU A 150 11.12 -2.86 8.29
CA GLU A 150 11.22 -2.43 6.89
C GLU A 150 11.47 -0.93 6.76
N LEU A 151 10.78 -0.09 7.54
CA LEU A 151 10.98 1.36 7.53
C LEU A 151 12.39 1.75 8.00
N GLU A 152 12.88 1.15 9.08
CA GLU A 152 14.24 1.36 9.57
C GLU A 152 15.26 0.97 8.51
N ALA A 153 15.10 -0.16 7.83
CA ALA A 153 15.98 -0.58 6.75
C ALA A 153 15.98 0.40 5.57
N VAL A 154 14.81 0.93 5.19
CA VAL A 154 14.70 1.95 4.13
C VAL A 154 15.40 3.25 4.53
N ILE A 155 15.18 3.73 5.75
CA ILE A 155 15.79 4.97 6.28
C ILE A 155 17.31 4.80 6.38
N ASP A 156 17.79 3.71 6.94
CA ASP A 156 19.21 3.44 7.15
C ASP A 156 19.97 3.23 5.85
N SER A 157 19.28 2.80 4.79
CA SER A 157 19.87 2.70 3.45
C SER A 157 20.36 4.04 2.90
N LYS A 158 19.74 5.16 3.33
CA LYS A 158 20.01 6.53 2.84
C LYS A 158 19.91 6.67 1.32
N VAL A 159 19.15 5.81 0.68
CA VAL A 159 18.92 5.81 -0.77
C VAL A 159 17.83 6.79 -1.16
N LEU A 160 16.73 6.83 -0.37
CA LEU A 160 15.63 7.75 -0.62
C LEU A 160 15.91 9.11 0.04
N PRO A 161 15.72 10.24 -0.67
CA PRO A 161 15.85 11.56 -0.08
C PRO A 161 14.67 11.86 0.87
N LEU A 162 14.90 12.63 1.92
CA LEU A 162 13.85 13.05 2.86
C LEU A 162 12.86 14.05 2.25
N LYS A 163 13.21 14.68 1.13
CA LYS A 163 12.39 15.67 0.44
C LYS A 163 12.39 15.40 -1.06
N TYR A 164 11.22 15.50 -1.68
CA TYR A 164 11.03 15.17 -3.10
C TYR A 164 11.89 16.01 -4.08
N TYR A 165 12.32 17.22 -3.66
CA TYR A 165 13.21 18.09 -4.44
C TYR A 165 14.69 17.90 -4.08
N LYS A 166 14.99 16.86 -3.34
CA LYS A 166 16.36 16.45 -3.01
C LYS A 166 16.70 15.14 -3.71
N THR A 167 17.95 14.97 -4.01
CA THR A 167 18.50 13.70 -4.45
C THR A 167 19.70 13.33 -3.59
N ILE A 168 20.09 12.06 -3.58
CA ILE A 168 21.27 11.62 -2.85
C ILE A 168 22.43 11.50 -3.84
N LYS A 169 23.47 12.32 -3.63
CA LYS A 169 24.76 12.22 -4.34
C LYS A 169 25.86 11.99 -3.31
N GLU A 170 26.65 10.94 -3.50
CA GLU A 170 27.75 10.58 -2.58
C GLU A 170 27.34 10.48 -1.10
N GLY A 171 26.13 9.97 -0.84
CA GLY A 171 25.60 9.82 0.52
C GLY A 171 25.13 11.11 1.19
N LYS A 172 25.02 12.21 0.45
CA LYS A 172 24.51 13.51 0.94
C LYS A 172 23.30 13.96 0.15
N GLU A 173 22.32 14.55 0.85
CA GLU A 173 21.21 15.23 0.18
C GLU A 173 21.72 16.50 -0.52
N VAL A 174 21.41 16.62 -1.80
CA VAL A 174 21.68 17.81 -2.62
C VAL A 174 20.39 18.25 -3.30
N ASP A 175 20.32 19.51 -3.69
CA ASP A 175 19.17 20.01 -4.46
C ASP A 175 19.13 19.32 -5.82
N ASP A 176 17.96 18.91 -6.25
CA ASP A 176 17.74 18.33 -7.58
C ASP A 176 17.64 19.48 -8.59
N GLU A 177 18.78 19.85 -9.15
CA GLU A 177 18.88 20.90 -10.14
C GLU A 177 18.25 20.43 -11.47
N GLY A 178 16.92 20.50 -11.60
CA GLY A 178 16.29 20.44 -12.90
C GLY A 178 15.34 19.30 -13.21
N GLN A 179 14.71 18.69 -12.23
CA GLN A 179 13.56 17.80 -12.45
C GLN A 179 12.32 18.34 -11.71
N LEU A 180 11.65 19.24 -12.33
CA LEU A 180 10.21 19.48 -12.15
C LEU A 180 9.47 18.92 -13.35
#